data_d4da1b4e3a0add2b5d26956db93937a0
#
_entry.id   d4da1b4e3a0add2b5d26956db93937a0
#
_cell.length_a   1.000
_cell.length_b   1.000
_cell.length_c   1.000
_cell.angle_alpha   90.00
_cell.angle_beta   90.00
_cell.angle_gamma   90.00
#
_symmetry.space_group_name_H-M   'P 1'
#
loop_
_entity.id
_entity.type
_entity.pdbx_description
1 polymer ?
#
loop_
_entity_poly.entity_id
_entity_poly.type
_entity_poly.pdbx_seq_one_letter_code
_entity_poly.pdbx_strand_id
1 'polypeptide(L)'
;KPYGLDFPVVTIRDFVNVQKALLESKGINKLHAVVGASMGSLQAIEWASAYPNWVDRMVSVIGTAKMDAWTIAGLEMWSQAIKLDPNWRDGDYYGHDAPIDGVTMAQAMITHGAMHPEIFNQSAPQQPTLPEGGLETVNNQLPAAKWLFDSSRARAPLADANHILYLVRANQLFIAGHKDTLEQGLANVTAKSLFLPSSNDLLLMPYMAEHANAMLNDLGKESELEYIEGPWGHLDGLFSIQSKATKLTQFLNQ
;
A
#
# COMPACT_ATOMS: atom_id res chain seq x y z
N LYS A 1 -18.83 18.95 -11.35
CA LYS A 1 -19.39 17.86 -10.54
C LYS A 1 -18.35 16.74 -10.43
N PRO A 2 -18.09 16.19 -9.24
CA PRO A 2 -17.30 14.97 -9.10
C PRO A 2 -17.92 13.81 -9.90
N TYR A 3 -17.08 12.91 -10.42
CA TYR A 3 -17.58 11.76 -11.20
C TYR A 3 -18.27 10.71 -10.33
N GLY A 4 -17.95 10.64 -9.03
CA GLY A 4 -18.44 9.58 -8.15
C GLY A 4 -18.08 8.20 -8.71
N LEU A 5 -19.03 7.26 -8.70
CA LEU A 5 -18.82 5.92 -9.27
C LEU A 5 -18.92 5.84 -10.80
N ASP A 6 -19.22 6.95 -11.49
CA ASP A 6 -19.13 7.05 -12.95
C ASP A 6 -17.67 7.16 -13.43
N PHE A 7 -16.71 7.42 -12.52
CA PHE A 7 -15.29 7.39 -12.85
C PHE A 7 -14.87 5.95 -13.22
N PRO A 8 -14.07 5.76 -14.28
CA PRO A 8 -13.66 4.42 -14.68
C PRO A 8 -12.81 3.75 -13.61
N VAL A 9 -12.92 2.43 -13.46
CA VAL A 9 -11.99 1.67 -12.65
C VAL A 9 -10.59 1.81 -13.22
N VAL A 10 -9.66 2.29 -12.39
CA VAL A 10 -8.26 2.46 -12.75
C VAL A 10 -7.41 1.35 -12.14
N THR A 11 -6.30 1.05 -12.79
CA THR A 11 -5.33 0.04 -12.37
C THR A 11 -3.97 0.67 -12.11
N ILE A 12 -3.06 -0.08 -11.49
CA ILE A 12 -1.66 0.38 -11.33
C ILE A 12 -1.01 0.69 -12.68
N ARG A 13 -1.38 -0.05 -13.75
CA ARG A 13 -0.94 0.23 -15.12
C ARG A 13 -1.35 1.62 -15.60
N ASP A 14 -2.56 2.07 -15.28
CA ASP A 14 -3.04 3.39 -15.69
C ASP A 14 -2.25 4.51 -15.02
N PHE A 15 -1.90 4.37 -13.73
CA PHE A 15 -0.99 5.31 -13.05
C PHE A 15 0.35 5.39 -13.77
N VAL A 16 0.95 4.26 -14.11
CA VAL A 16 2.23 4.20 -14.82
C VAL A 16 2.14 4.80 -16.22
N ASN A 17 1.03 4.56 -16.94
CA ASN A 17 0.78 5.17 -18.25
C ASN A 17 0.73 6.69 -18.18
N VAL A 18 0.03 7.25 -17.18
CA VAL A 18 -0.03 8.71 -16.97
C VAL A 18 1.35 9.28 -16.63
N GLN A 19 2.09 8.63 -15.74
CA GLN A 19 3.45 9.03 -15.39
C GLN A 19 4.36 9.03 -16.63
N LYS A 20 4.29 7.95 -17.44
CA LYS A 20 5.06 7.84 -18.69
C LYS A 20 4.73 8.97 -19.65
N ALA A 21 3.45 9.22 -19.90
CA ALA A 21 3.02 10.31 -20.79
C ALA A 21 3.52 11.69 -20.28
N LEU A 22 3.50 11.92 -18.97
CA LEU A 22 4.06 13.14 -18.39
C LEU A 22 5.57 13.26 -18.65
N LEU A 23 6.34 12.18 -18.44
CA LEU A 23 7.79 12.18 -18.67
C LEU A 23 8.11 12.42 -20.15
N GLU A 24 7.39 11.75 -21.07
CA GLU A 24 7.52 11.97 -22.52
C GLU A 24 7.24 13.42 -22.91
N SER A 25 6.22 14.05 -22.33
CA SER A 25 5.91 15.46 -22.57
C SER A 25 7.02 16.42 -22.11
N LYS A 26 7.93 15.95 -21.24
CA LYS A 26 9.13 16.66 -20.78
C LYS A 26 10.40 16.27 -21.54
N GLY A 27 10.28 15.45 -22.57
CA GLY A 27 11.41 14.95 -23.35
C GLY A 27 12.25 13.87 -22.64
N ILE A 28 11.74 13.31 -21.53
CA ILE A 28 12.37 12.22 -20.80
C ILE A 28 11.87 10.91 -21.41
N ASN A 29 12.79 10.08 -21.87
CA ASN A 29 12.48 8.81 -22.54
C ASN A 29 13.17 7.60 -21.91
N LYS A 30 13.91 7.80 -20.83
CA LYS A 30 14.56 6.75 -20.06
C LYS A 30 14.73 7.17 -18.60
N LEU A 31 14.61 6.21 -17.70
CA LEU A 31 14.79 6.39 -16.26
C LEU A 31 15.97 5.55 -15.78
N HIS A 32 16.87 6.18 -15.07
CA HIS A 32 17.98 5.50 -14.40
C HIS A 32 17.46 4.52 -13.34
N ALA A 33 16.45 4.91 -12.58
CA ALA A 33 15.80 4.06 -11.61
C ALA A 33 14.34 4.49 -11.38
N VAL A 34 13.49 3.53 -11.00
CA VAL A 34 12.19 3.77 -10.40
C VAL A 34 12.17 3.18 -9.01
N VAL A 35 11.84 4.00 -8.02
CA VAL A 35 11.80 3.63 -6.60
C VAL A 35 10.42 3.93 -6.05
N GLY A 36 9.81 2.99 -5.37
CA GLY A 36 8.49 3.19 -4.78
C GLY A 36 8.29 2.40 -3.51
N ALA A 37 7.48 2.94 -2.59
CA ALA A 37 7.10 2.28 -1.34
C ALA A 37 5.61 1.95 -1.34
N SER A 38 5.23 0.79 -0.77
CA SER A 38 3.85 0.32 -0.66
C SER A 38 3.17 0.30 -2.05
N MET A 39 2.05 0.97 -2.25
CA MET A 39 1.42 1.11 -3.57
C MET A 39 2.37 1.73 -4.62
N GLY A 40 3.34 2.58 -4.20
CA GLY A 40 4.38 3.08 -5.09
C GLY A 40 5.34 1.99 -5.56
N SER A 41 5.56 0.93 -4.76
CA SER A 41 6.36 -0.22 -5.18
C SER A 41 5.67 -1.03 -6.27
N LEU A 42 4.33 -1.15 -6.20
CA LEU A 42 3.55 -1.79 -7.27
C LEU A 42 3.74 -1.04 -8.59
N GLN A 43 3.75 0.30 -8.52
CA GLN A 43 4.02 1.15 -9.68
C GLN A 43 5.46 0.97 -10.19
N ALA A 44 6.45 0.88 -9.29
CA ALA A 44 7.85 0.65 -9.68
C ALA A 44 8.03 -0.70 -10.40
N ILE A 45 7.43 -1.77 -9.88
CA ILE A 45 7.43 -3.09 -10.52
C ILE A 45 6.70 -3.04 -11.85
N GLU A 46 5.57 -2.36 -11.91
CA GLU A 46 4.79 -2.21 -13.13
C GLU A 46 5.55 -1.43 -14.21
N TRP A 47 6.29 -0.40 -13.83
CA TRP A 47 7.20 0.31 -14.74
C TRP A 47 8.20 -0.65 -15.39
N ALA A 48 8.86 -1.48 -14.59
CA ALA A 48 9.87 -2.43 -15.07
C ALA A 48 9.25 -3.53 -15.96
N SER A 49 8.03 -3.98 -15.65
CA SER A 49 7.32 -5.02 -16.41
C SER A 49 6.70 -4.50 -17.70
N ALA A 50 6.09 -3.31 -17.66
CA ALA A 50 5.38 -2.73 -18.79
C ALA A 50 6.29 -2.06 -19.81
N TYR A 51 7.35 -1.44 -19.31
CA TYR A 51 8.27 -0.61 -20.09
C TYR A 51 9.73 -1.00 -19.84
N PRO A 52 10.13 -2.25 -20.15
CA PRO A 52 11.45 -2.78 -19.81
C PRO A 52 12.61 -1.95 -20.40
N ASN A 53 12.41 -1.32 -21.55
CA ASN A 53 13.44 -0.49 -22.19
C ASN A 53 13.57 0.92 -21.58
N TRP A 54 12.67 1.28 -20.64
CA TRP A 54 12.64 2.60 -20.02
C TRP A 54 13.36 2.66 -18.68
N VAL A 55 13.52 1.52 -18.01
CA VAL A 55 13.95 1.47 -16.62
C VAL A 55 15.20 0.62 -16.49
N ASP A 56 16.30 1.21 -16.03
CA ASP A 56 17.54 0.47 -15.81
C ASP A 56 17.55 -0.25 -14.43
N ARG A 57 16.91 0.36 -13.41
CA ARG A 57 16.83 -0.18 -12.04
C ARG A 57 15.45 -0.02 -11.45
N MET A 58 15.01 -1.04 -10.74
CA MET A 58 13.73 -1.03 -10.01
C MET A 58 14.00 -1.31 -8.53
N VAL A 59 13.46 -0.46 -7.65
CA VAL A 59 13.50 -0.67 -6.20
C VAL A 59 12.07 -0.72 -5.65
N SER A 60 11.70 -1.88 -5.11
CA SER A 60 10.44 -2.14 -4.45
C SER A 60 10.62 -2.09 -2.93
N VAL A 61 10.06 -1.09 -2.27
CA VAL A 61 10.11 -0.93 -0.81
C VAL A 61 8.77 -1.32 -0.22
N ILE A 62 8.74 -2.27 0.74
CA ILE A 62 7.50 -2.74 1.40
C ILE A 62 6.37 -3.03 0.40
N GLY A 63 6.65 -3.81 -0.63
CA GLY A 63 5.73 -4.03 -1.74
C GLY A 63 5.62 -5.48 -2.18
N THR A 64 4.83 -5.68 -3.23
CA THR A 64 4.61 -7.01 -3.84
C THR A 64 4.44 -6.88 -5.34
N ALA A 65 4.73 -7.96 -6.07
CA ALA A 65 4.47 -8.05 -7.51
C ALA A 65 3.07 -8.60 -7.87
N LYS A 66 2.34 -9.11 -6.88
CA LYS A 66 0.97 -9.61 -7.04
C LYS A 66 0.25 -9.58 -5.69
N MET A 67 -1.01 -9.17 -5.69
CA MET A 67 -1.86 -9.32 -4.51
C MET A 67 -2.32 -10.76 -4.38
N ASP A 68 -2.24 -11.30 -3.16
CA ASP A 68 -2.79 -12.61 -2.83
C ASP A 68 -4.22 -12.52 -2.27
N ALA A 69 -4.85 -13.67 -2.05
CA ALA A 69 -6.23 -13.72 -1.57
C ALA A 69 -6.41 -13.11 -0.17
N TRP A 70 -5.42 -13.26 0.72
CA TRP A 70 -5.45 -12.68 2.05
C TRP A 70 -5.46 -11.15 2.00
N THR A 71 -4.53 -10.57 1.26
CA THR A 71 -4.42 -9.12 1.09
C THR A 71 -5.64 -8.54 0.39
N ILE A 72 -6.12 -9.21 -0.69
CA ILE A 72 -7.35 -8.79 -1.39
C ILE A 72 -8.54 -8.74 -0.43
N ALA A 73 -8.73 -9.76 0.41
CA ALA A 73 -9.82 -9.81 1.39
C ALA A 73 -9.66 -8.71 2.47
N GLY A 74 -8.44 -8.52 2.96
CA GLY A 74 -8.13 -7.46 3.92
C GLY A 74 -8.45 -6.05 3.39
N LEU A 75 -8.04 -5.78 2.16
CA LEU A 75 -8.35 -4.52 1.46
C LEU A 75 -9.87 -4.33 1.25
N GLU A 76 -10.61 -5.41 0.96
CA GLU A 76 -12.06 -5.32 0.80
C GLU A 76 -12.76 -4.93 2.11
N MET A 77 -12.25 -5.31 3.27
CA MET A 77 -12.84 -4.88 4.55
C MET A 77 -12.85 -3.36 4.70
N TRP A 78 -11.81 -2.66 4.20
CA TRP A 78 -11.78 -1.19 4.20
C TRP A 78 -12.89 -0.61 3.33
N SER A 79 -13.10 -1.20 2.14
CA SER A 79 -14.17 -0.81 1.23
C SER A 79 -15.54 -1.04 1.84
N GLN A 80 -15.74 -2.19 2.48
CA GLN A 80 -17.04 -2.53 3.08
C GLN A 80 -17.38 -1.59 4.25
N ALA A 81 -16.40 -1.19 5.07
CA ALA A 81 -16.60 -0.21 6.12
C ALA A 81 -17.19 1.11 5.59
N ILE A 82 -16.66 1.60 4.47
CA ILE A 82 -17.16 2.81 3.80
C ILE A 82 -18.57 2.60 3.23
N LYS A 83 -18.78 1.48 2.53
CA LYS A 83 -20.06 1.17 1.87
C LYS A 83 -21.21 0.93 2.85
N LEU A 84 -20.90 0.52 4.09
CA LEU A 84 -21.91 0.34 5.15
C LEU A 84 -22.35 1.66 5.79
N ASP A 85 -21.63 2.77 5.58
CA ASP A 85 -22.04 4.08 6.08
C ASP A 85 -23.22 4.60 5.26
N PRO A 86 -24.39 4.89 5.87
CA PRO A 86 -25.56 5.39 5.15
C PRO A 86 -25.30 6.69 4.37
N ASN A 87 -24.34 7.50 4.83
CA ASN A 87 -23.97 8.74 4.17
C ASN A 87 -23.15 8.53 2.90
N TRP A 88 -22.64 7.31 2.63
CA TRP A 88 -21.93 7.02 1.38
C TRP A 88 -22.85 7.06 0.16
N ARG A 89 -24.17 6.72 0.32
CA ARG A 89 -25.22 6.89 -0.70
C ARG A 89 -24.85 6.26 -2.05
N ASP A 90 -24.34 5.05 -2.03
CA ASP A 90 -23.84 4.36 -3.24
C ASP A 90 -22.88 5.23 -4.08
N GLY A 91 -22.03 6.02 -3.39
CA GLY A 91 -21.02 6.89 -3.98
C GLY A 91 -21.49 8.29 -4.37
N ASP A 92 -22.79 8.60 -4.28
CA ASP A 92 -23.35 9.93 -4.61
C ASP A 92 -23.58 10.79 -3.35
N TYR A 93 -22.54 10.95 -2.54
CA TYR A 93 -22.60 11.74 -1.30
C TYR A 93 -22.15 13.19 -1.46
N TYR A 94 -21.63 13.58 -2.63
CA TYR A 94 -21.12 14.93 -2.87
C TYR A 94 -22.25 15.96 -2.79
N GLY A 95 -22.08 17.00 -1.93
CA GLY A 95 -23.10 18.00 -1.62
C GLY A 95 -24.04 17.60 -0.48
N HIS A 96 -23.78 16.47 0.18
CA HIS A 96 -24.43 15.97 1.38
C HIS A 96 -23.39 15.73 2.48
N ASP A 97 -23.83 15.20 3.64
CA ASP A 97 -22.92 14.77 4.68
C ASP A 97 -22.04 13.62 4.17
N ALA A 98 -20.73 13.75 4.38
CA ALA A 98 -19.77 12.74 3.97
C ALA A 98 -19.86 11.49 4.87
N PRO A 99 -19.49 10.29 4.37
CA PRO A 99 -19.50 9.03 5.13
C PRO A 99 -18.32 8.96 6.10
N ILE A 100 -18.30 9.86 7.06
CA ILE A 100 -17.19 10.04 8.02
C ILE A 100 -16.99 8.82 8.92
N ASP A 101 -18.07 8.16 9.32
CA ASP A 101 -18.00 6.98 10.19
C ASP A 101 -17.36 5.79 9.44
N GLY A 102 -17.77 5.56 8.18
CA GLY A 102 -17.19 4.53 7.33
C GLY A 102 -15.73 4.80 7.00
N VAL A 103 -15.38 6.06 6.67
CA VAL A 103 -13.99 6.46 6.43
C VAL A 103 -13.14 6.34 7.70
N THR A 104 -13.68 6.69 8.86
CA THR A 104 -13.02 6.51 10.16
C THR A 104 -12.69 5.04 10.40
N MET A 105 -13.65 4.14 10.20
CA MET A 105 -13.44 2.71 10.37
C MET A 105 -12.38 2.17 9.39
N ALA A 106 -12.45 2.55 8.12
CA ALA A 106 -11.45 2.16 7.13
C ALA A 106 -10.05 2.62 7.55
N GLN A 107 -9.89 3.88 7.97
CA GLN A 107 -8.61 4.42 8.43
C GLN A 107 -8.11 3.75 9.73
N ALA A 108 -9.02 3.35 10.64
CA ALA A 108 -8.65 2.58 11.82
C ALA A 108 -8.08 1.21 11.44
N MET A 109 -8.73 0.49 10.51
CA MET A 109 -8.22 -0.78 9.98
C MET A 109 -6.87 -0.62 9.29
N ILE A 110 -6.70 0.42 8.45
CA ILE A 110 -5.43 0.75 7.79
C ILE A 110 -4.33 0.99 8.83
N THR A 111 -4.60 1.82 9.83
CA THR A 111 -3.63 2.14 10.88
C THR A 111 -3.23 0.91 11.68
N HIS A 112 -4.22 0.11 12.10
CA HIS A 112 -3.97 -1.12 12.86
C HIS A 112 -3.18 -2.15 12.05
N GLY A 113 -3.48 -2.32 10.76
CA GLY A 113 -2.76 -3.26 9.90
C GLY A 113 -1.36 -2.81 9.48
N ALA A 114 -1.14 -1.48 9.39
CA ALA A 114 0.16 -0.94 9.00
C ALA A 114 1.17 -0.85 10.15
N MET A 115 0.71 -0.76 11.40
CA MET A 115 1.57 -0.66 12.57
C MET A 115 1.88 -2.05 13.14
N HIS A 116 3.15 -2.32 13.42
CA HIS A 116 3.51 -3.50 14.20
C HIS A 116 3.02 -3.35 15.66
N PRO A 117 2.59 -4.44 16.32
CA PRO A 117 2.11 -4.41 17.70
C PRO A 117 3.04 -3.73 18.69
N GLU A 118 4.36 -3.82 18.50
CA GLU A 118 5.35 -3.16 19.36
C GLU A 118 5.12 -1.65 19.41
N ILE A 119 5.08 -0.98 18.26
CA ILE A 119 4.86 0.47 18.18
C ILE A 119 3.42 0.83 18.53
N PHE A 120 2.46 0.01 18.14
CA PHE A 120 1.06 0.25 18.52
C PHE A 120 0.90 0.27 20.03
N ASN A 121 1.45 -0.73 20.73
CA ASN A 121 1.38 -0.83 22.20
C ASN A 121 2.17 0.26 22.92
N GLN A 122 3.25 0.78 22.32
CA GLN A 122 3.99 1.93 22.86
C GLN A 122 3.23 3.25 22.68
N SER A 123 2.46 3.39 21.59
CA SER A 123 1.76 4.61 21.22
C SER A 123 0.37 4.72 21.87
N ALA A 124 -0.32 3.61 22.02
CA ALA A 124 -1.65 3.57 22.58
C ALA A 124 -1.62 3.71 24.12
N PRO A 125 -2.63 4.36 24.74
CA PRO A 125 -2.74 4.41 26.19
C PRO A 125 -2.81 3.03 26.81
N GLN A 126 -2.09 2.83 27.93
CA GLN A 126 -2.09 1.57 28.65
C GLN A 126 -3.47 1.26 29.24
N GLN A 127 -3.83 -0.02 29.18
CA GLN A 127 -5.10 -0.50 29.74
C GLN A 127 -4.94 -0.75 31.24
N PRO A 128 -5.79 -0.16 32.12
CA PRO A 128 -5.87 -0.60 33.50
C PRO A 128 -6.44 -2.02 33.58
N THR A 129 -6.16 -2.76 34.67
CA THR A 129 -6.65 -4.13 34.88
C THR A 129 -8.18 -4.20 34.84
N LEU A 130 -8.85 -3.22 35.48
CA LEU A 130 -10.28 -3.00 35.39
C LEU A 130 -10.51 -1.53 35.02
N PRO A 131 -10.78 -1.23 33.74
CA PRO A 131 -11.00 0.14 33.30
C PRO A 131 -12.30 0.70 33.91
N GLU A 132 -12.25 1.96 34.37
CA GLU A 132 -13.43 2.67 34.87
C GLU A 132 -14.55 2.66 33.82
N GLY A 133 -15.76 2.31 34.21
CA GLY A 133 -16.91 2.19 33.32
C GLY A 133 -16.86 1.02 32.34
N GLY A 134 -15.78 0.24 32.29
CA GLY A 134 -15.61 -0.86 31.31
C GLY A 134 -16.58 -2.03 31.53
N LEU A 135 -17.12 -2.18 32.75
CA LEU A 135 -18.10 -3.20 33.11
C LEU A 135 -19.57 -2.70 33.10
N GLU A 136 -19.78 -1.42 32.85
CA GLU A 136 -21.12 -0.81 32.92
C GLU A 136 -21.91 -1.02 31.62
N THR A 137 -21.24 -0.89 30.47
CA THR A 137 -21.88 -1.06 29.17
C THR A 137 -20.85 -1.42 28.11
N VAL A 138 -21.27 -2.23 27.12
CA VAL A 138 -20.47 -2.56 25.95
C VAL A 138 -20.18 -1.35 25.02
N ASN A 139 -20.93 -0.25 25.23
CA ASN A 139 -20.71 0.98 24.45
C ASN A 139 -19.50 1.79 24.91
N ASN A 140 -18.98 1.53 26.11
CA ASN A 140 -17.79 2.22 26.61
C ASN A 140 -16.55 1.69 25.93
N GLN A 141 -15.85 2.57 25.21
CA GLN A 141 -14.59 2.23 24.54
C GLN A 141 -13.43 2.21 25.54
N LEU A 142 -12.62 1.16 25.48
CA LEU A 142 -11.37 1.10 26.22
C LEU A 142 -10.34 2.10 25.64
N PRO A 143 -9.39 2.61 26.47
CA PRO A 143 -8.49 3.70 26.10
C PRO A 143 -7.74 3.48 24.78
N ALA A 144 -7.20 2.29 24.52
CA ALA A 144 -6.48 2.00 23.28
C ALA A 144 -7.41 2.00 22.05
N ALA A 145 -8.63 1.46 22.19
CA ALA A 145 -9.62 1.53 21.11
C ALA A 145 -10.03 2.98 20.84
N LYS A 146 -10.34 3.74 21.91
CA LYS A 146 -10.68 5.16 21.78
C LYS A 146 -9.58 5.95 21.09
N TRP A 147 -8.32 5.76 21.46
CA TRP A 147 -7.16 6.41 20.82
C TRP A 147 -7.09 6.12 19.32
N LEU A 148 -7.26 4.85 18.92
CA LEU A 148 -7.24 4.44 17.52
C LEU A 148 -8.36 5.13 16.73
N PHE A 149 -9.59 5.10 17.25
CA PHE A 149 -10.74 5.68 16.56
C PHE A 149 -10.73 7.21 16.55
N ASP A 150 -10.35 7.87 17.65
CA ASP A 150 -10.23 9.33 17.70
C ASP A 150 -9.18 9.84 16.70
N SER A 151 -8.00 9.20 16.65
CA SER A 151 -6.96 9.56 15.71
C SER A 151 -7.35 9.32 14.24
N SER A 152 -8.13 8.27 13.98
CA SER A 152 -8.66 7.98 12.65
C SER A 152 -9.76 8.96 12.26
N ARG A 153 -10.65 9.30 13.19
CA ARG A 153 -11.71 10.27 12.97
C ARG A 153 -11.19 11.68 12.68
N ALA A 154 -10.11 12.09 13.33
CA ALA A 154 -9.46 13.38 13.06
C ALA A 154 -8.92 13.48 11.62
N ARG A 155 -8.57 12.36 11.00
CA ARG A 155 -8.05 12.29 9.63
C ARG A 155 -9.13 12.03 8.58
N ALA A 156 -10.28 11.47 8.96
CA ALA A 156 -11.34 11.09 8.03
C ALA A 156 -11.81 12.23 7.13
N PRO A 157 -11.98 13.49 7.59
CA PRO A 157 -12.37 14.62 6.72
C PRO A 157 -11.34 15.00 5.65
N LEU A 158 -10.10 14.51 5.76
CA LEU A 158 -9.03 14.77 4.79
C LEU A 158 -9.05 13.78 3.62
N ALA A 159 -9.90 12.77 3.67
CA ALA A 159 -9.97 11.70 2.69
C ALA A 159 -11.33 11.71 1.96
N ASP A 160 -11.30 11.51 0.65
CA ASP A 160 -12.49 11.25 -0.15
C ASP A 160 -12.79 9.73 -0.12
N ALA A 161 -14.01 9.37 0.24
CA ALA A 161 -14.42 7.98 0.40
C ALA A 161 -14.31 7.19 -0.92
N ASN A 162 -14.81 7.75 -2.03
CA ASN A 162 -14.72 7.11 -3.33
C ASN A 162 -13.27 6.95 -3.79
N HIS A 163 -12.41 7.94 -3.51
CA HIS A 163 -10.98 7.84 -3.82
C HIS A 163 -10.34 6.63 -3.11
N ILE A 164 -10.64 6.41 -1.82
CA ILE A 164 -10.16 5.21 -1.09
C ILE A 164 -10.63 3.94 -1.81
N LEU A 165 -11.91 3.85 -2.21
CA LEU A 165 -12.45 2.68 -2.90
C LEU A 165 -11.74 2.40 -4.24
N TYR A 166 -11.44 3.45 -5.01
CA TYR A 166 -10.70 3.31 -6.27
C TYR A 166 -9.26 2.87 -6.05
N LEU A 167 -8.57 3.41 -5.03
CA LEU A 167 -7.21 2.97 -4.68
C LEU A 167 -7.21 1.52 -4.18
N VAL A 168 -8.16 1.13 -3.34
CA VAL A 168 -8.32 -0.28 -2.92
C VAL A 168 -8.50 -1.18 -4.15
N ARG A 169 -9.39 -0.82 -5.07
CA ARG A 169 -9.64 -1.62 -6.27
C ARG A 169 -8.39 -1.72 -7.15
N ALA A 170 -7.66 -0.62 -7.35
CA ALA A 170 -6.42 -0.63 -8.12
C ALA A 170 -5.37 -1.59 -7.53
N ASN A 171 -5.26 -1.62 -6.19
CA ASN A 171 -4.37 -2.55 -5.49
C ASN A 171 -4.85 -4.01 -5.62
N GLN A 172 -6.15 -4.28 -5.39
CA GLN A 172 -6.73 -5.64 -5.49
C GLN A 172 -6.51 -6.28 -6.86
N LEU A 173 -6.55 -5.47 -7.93
CA LEU A 173 -6.39 -5.93 -9.31
C LEU A 173 -4.91 -6.10 -9.71
N PHE A 174 -3.96 -5.76 -8.84
CA PHE A 174 -2.56 -5.72 -9.23
C PHE A 174 -1.94 -7.11 -9.40
N ILE A 175 -1.40 -7.31 -10.58
CA ILE A 175 -0.41 -8.32 -10.93
C ILE A 175 0.59 -7.69 -11.91
N ALA A 176 1.88 -7.87 -11.67
CA ALA A 176 2.93 -7.28 -12.49
C ALA A 176 2.77 -7.60 -13.98
N GLY A 177 2.96 -6.57 -14.81
CA GLY A 177 2.83 -6.70 -16.25
C GLY A 177 1.40 -6.82 -16.77
N HIS A 178 0.38 -6.83 -15.88
CA HIS A 178 -1.04 -6.99 -16.26
C HIS A 178 -1.26 -8.26 -17.11
N LYS A 179 -0.68 -9.37 -16.68
CA LYS A 179 -0.72 -10.68 -17.35
C LYS A 179 -1.54 -11.69 -16.56
N ASP A 180 -1.82 -12.83 -17.17
CA ASP A 180 -2.58 -13.92 -16.54
C ASP A 180 -1.81 -14.56 -15.37
N THR A 181 -0.48 -14.59 -15.47
CA THR A 181 0.40 -15.12 -14.42
C THR A 181 1.48 -14.11 -14.02
N LEU A 182 1.95 -14.21 -12.78
CA LEU A 182 3.06 -13.39 -12.29
C LEU A 182 4.34 -13.66 -13.10
N GLU A 183 4.61 -14.92 -13.43
CA GLU A 183 5.76 -15.32 -14.24
C GLU A 183 5.78 -14.60 -15.60
N GLN A 184 4.66 -14.58 -16.31
CA GLN A 184 4.54 -13.86 -17.59
C GLN A 184 4.80 -12.35 -17.44
N GLY A 185 4.35 -11.76 -16.34
CA GLY A 185 4.59 -10.35 -16.05
C GLY A 185 6.07 -10.06 -15.78
N LEU A 186 6.70 -10.86 -14.95
CA LEU A 186 8.11 -10.70 -14.55
C LEU A 186 9.09 -11.11 -15.65
N ALA A 187 8.71 -12.00 -16.56
CA ALA A 187 9.56 -12.41 -17.70
C ALA A 187 10.02 -11.22 -18.56
N ASN A 188 9.23 -10.15 -18.63
CA ASN A 188 9.57 -8.96 -19.40
C ASN A 188 10.57 -8.03 -18.70
N VAL A 189 10.77 -8.17 -17.39
CA VAL A 189 11.66 -7.27 -16.63
C VAL A 189 13.11 -7.45 -17.11
N THR A 190 13.74 -6.33 -17.46
CA THR A 190 15.18 -6.25 -17.79
C THR A 190 15.95 -5.39 -16.80
N ALA A 191 15.23 -4.61 -15.99
CA ALA A 191 15.82 -3.78 -14.96
C ALA A 191 16.48 -4.63 -13.86
N LYS A 192 17.65 -4.21 -13.39
CA LYS A 192 18.16 -4.72 -12.11
C LYS A 192 17.14 -4.42 -11.03
N SER A 193 16.83 -5.39 -10.20
CA SER A 193 15.74 -5.30 -9.24
C SER A 193 16.24 -5.43 -7.80
N LEU A 194 15.74 -4.58 -6.91
CA LEU A 194 16.01 -4.65 -5.47
C LEU A 194 14.69 -4.62 -4.71
N PHE A 195 14.45 -5.64 -3.89
CA PHE A 195 13.31 -5.71 -2.99
C PHE A 195 13.75 -5.41 -1.56
N LEU A 196 13.05 -4.51 -0.91
CA LEU A 196 13.27 -4.08 0.47
C LEU A 196 11.99 -4.25 1.29
N PRO A 197 11.56 -5.51 1.61
CA PRO A 197 10.46 -5.74 2.53
C PRO A 197 10.84 -5.36 3.96
N SER A 198 9.86 -4.97 4.79
CA SER A 198 10.05 -4.95 6.25
C SER A 198 9.84 -6.37 6.79
N SER A 199 10.75 -6.82 7.68
CA SER A 199 10.67 -8.14 8.30
C SER A 199 9.41 -8.35 9.14
N ASN A 200 8.83 -7.26 9.62
CA ASN A 200 7.66 -7.22 10.52
C ASN A 200 6.39 -6.67 9.84
N ASP A 201 6.34 -6.58 8.52
CA ASP A 201 5.18 -6.07 7.79
C ASP A 201 3.99 -7.03 7.90
N LEU A 202 2.87 -6.53 8.42
CA LEU A 202 1.61 -7.27 8.57
C LEU A 202 0.57 -6.93 7.48
N LEU A 203 0.88 -5.95 6.62
CA LEU A 203 0.00 -5.49 5.56
C LEU A 203 0.40 -6.07 4.20
N LEU A 204 1.65 -5.89 3.80
CA LEU A 204 2.27 -6.55 2.65
C LEU A 204 3.41 -7.43 3.16
N MET A 205 3.06 -8.64 3.54
CA MET A 205 3.94 -9.56 4.24
C MET A 205 5.22 -9.87 3.45
N PRO A 206 6.38 -10.02 4.11
CA PRO A 206 7.67 -10.13 3.43
C PRO A 206 7.76 -11.28 2.43
N TYR A 207 7.07 -12.42 2.67
CA TYR A 207 7.06 -13.56 1.75
C TYR A 207 6.58 -13.19 0.32
N MET A 208 5.77 -12.13 0.18
CA MET A 208 5.28 -11.69 -1.12
C MET A 208 6.41 -11.09 -1.97
N ALA A 209 7.29 -10.31 -1.35
CA ALA A 209 8.49 -9.78 -1.99
C ALA A 209 9.54 -10.88 -2.24
N GLU A 210 9.70 -11.81 -1.28
CA GLU A 210 10.57 -12.99 -1.42
C GLU A 210 10.17 -13.83 -2.64
N HIS A 211 8.87 -14.10 -2.81
CA HIS A 211 8.35 -14.85 -3.96
C HIS A 211 8.63 -14.14 -5.28
N ALA A 212 8.43 -12.82 -5.34
CA ALA A 212 8.73 -12.04 -6.55
C ALA A 212 10.23 -12.05 -6.88
N ASN A 213 11.09 -11.87 -5.87
CA ASN A 213 12.54 -11.93 -6.02
C ASN A 213 13.01 -13.32 -6.48
N ALA A 214 12.52 -14.38 -5.86
CA ALA A 214 12.85 -15.75 -6.25
C ALA A 214 12.47 -16.02 -7.71
N MET A 215 11.24 -15.64 -8.10
CA MET A 215 10.76 -15.83 -9.47
C MET A 215 11.59 -15.06 -10.50
N LEU A 216 12.03 -13.83 -10.21
CA LEU A 216 12.94 -13.09 -11.09
C LEU A 216 14.27 -13.83 -11.25
N ASN A 217 14.86 -14.33 -10.16
CA ASN A 217 16.11 -15.11 -10.21
C ASN A 217 15.94 -16.43 -10.99
N ASP A 218 14.83 -17.13 -10.82
CA ASP A 218 14.51 -18.35 -11.59
C ASP A 218 14.36 -18.07 -13.09
N LEU A 219 13.89 -16.89 -13.45
CA LEU A 219 13.81 -16.39 -14.82
C LEU A 219 15.17 -15.86 -15.37
N GLY A 220 16.24 -15.99 -14.59
CA GLY A 220 17.59 -15.54 -14.97
C GLY A 220 17.75 -14.01 -14.97
N LYS A 221 16.93 -13.28 -14.19
CA LYS A 221 17.00 -11.82 -14.05
C LYS A 221 17.88 -11.45 -12.85
N GLU A 222 18.52 -10.26 -12.91
CA GLU A 222 19.26 -9.74 -11.77
C GLU A 222 18.30 -9.20 -10.70
N SER A 223 18.16 -9.92 -9.59
CA SER A 223 17.27 -9.52 -8.49
C SER A 223 17.89 -9.80 -7.14
N GLU A 224 17.83 -8.80 -6.26
CA GLU A 224 18.35 -8.86 -4.90
C GLU A 224 17.23 -8.55 -3.90
N LEU A 225 17.36 -9.10 -2.68
CA LEU A 225 16.44 -8.82 -1.59
C LEU A 225 17.23 -8.56 -0.31
N GLU A 226 16.82 -7.53 0.43
CA GLU A 226 17.36 -7.22 1.75
C GLU A 226 16.25 -6.68 2.65
N TYR A 227 16.17 -7.14 3.90
CA TYR A 227 15.11 -6.74 4.81
C TYR A 227 15.39 -5.39 5.46
N ILE A 228 14.34 -4.57 5.59
CA ILE A 228 14.34 -3.43 6.49
C ILE A 228 13.97 -3.95 7.87
N GLU A 229 14.88 -3.81 8.82
CA GLU A 229 14.64 -4.15 10.21
C GLU A 229 14.19 -2.91 10.97
N GLY A 230 13.05 -3.01 11.64
CA GLY A 230 12.50 -1.92 12.43
C GLY A 230 11.27 -2.34 13.22
N PRO A 231 10.78 -1.49 14.13
CA PRO A 231 9.64 -1.80 14.98
C PRO A 231 8.29 -1.35 14.42
N TRP A 232 8.27 -0.72 13.23
CA TRP A 232 7.08 -0.03 12.71
C TRP A 232 6.18 -0.88 11.82
N GLY A 233 6.60 -2.10 11.44
CA GLY A 233 5.87 -2.97 10.50
C GLY A 233 5.86 -2.40 9.08
N HIS A 234 4.71 -2.27 8.45
CA HIS A 234 4.62 -1.68 7.11
C HIS A 234 5.26 -0.29 7.02
N LEU A 235 5.19 0.49 8.11
CA LEU A 235 5.75 1.84 8.15
C LEU A 235 7.29 1.87 8.22
N ASP A 236 7.98 0.75 8.39
CA ASP A 236 9.44 0.68 8.31
C ASP A 236 9.97 1.13 6.94
N GLY A 237 9.21 0.93 5.88
CA GLY A 237 9.53 1.46 4.57
C GLY A 237 9.63 2.99 4.50
N LEU A 238 9.11 3.70 5.50
CA LEU A 238 9.18 5.16 5.63
C LEU A 238 10.13 5.58 6.76
N PHE A 239 10.03 4.95 7.93
CA PHE A 239 10.72 5.42 9.14
C PHE A 239 12.07 4.72 9.37
N SER A 240 12.27 3.50 8.84
CA SER A 240 13.49 2.71 9.02
C SER A 240 14.31 2.54 7.73
N ILE A 241 13.80 3.03 6.58
CA ILE A 241 14.46 2.89 5.26
C ILE A 241 15.88 3.47 5.24
N GLN A 242 16.18 4.46 6.06
CA GLN A 242 17.50 5.06 6.16
C GLN A 242 18.58 4.03 6.55
N SER A 243 18.23 2.96 7.25
CA SER A 243 19.13 1.85 7.55
C SER A 243 19.69 1.17 6.30
N LYS A 244 19.00 1.32 5.15
CA LYS A 244 19.38 0.78 3.83
C LYS A 244 20.06 1.79 2.92
N ALA A 245 20.42 2.99 3.41
CA ALA A 245 21.02 4.04 2.59
C ALA A 245 22.29 3.58 1.84
N THR A 246 23.16 2.82 2.51
CA THR A 246 24.39 2.28 1.89
C THR A 246 24.04 1.30 0.75
N LYS A 247 23.12 0.37 0.99
CA LYS A 247 22.66 -0.60 -0.02
C LYS A 247 22.02 0.11 -1.22
N LEU A 248 21.12 1.06 -0.96
CA LEU A 248 20.47 1.86 -1.99
C LEU A 248 21.49 2.63 -2.83
N THR A 249 22.45 3.30 -2.17
CA THR A 249 23.52 4.04 -2.86
C THR A 249 24.36 3.11 -3.75
N GLN A 250 24.78 1.96 -3.24
CA GLN A 250 25.53 0.98 -4.03
C GLN A 250 24.71 0.47 -5.23
N PHE A 251 23.46 0.09 -4.99
CA PHE A 251 22.58 -0.43 -6.04
C PHE A 251 22.31 0.60 -7.15
N LEU A 252 22.09 1.86 -6.77
CA LEU A 252 21.80 2.93 -7.74
C LEU A 252 23.04 3.37 -8.54
N ASN A 253 24.26 3.10 -8.05
CA ASN A 253 25.52 3.49 -8.72
C ASN A 253 26.20 2.34 -9.49
N GLN A 254 25.64 1.14 -9.48
CA GLN A 254 26.13 0.02 -10.32
C GLN A 254 25.76 0.26 -11.78
#